data_e78fe39fffd42e6eebb80349ad2e06e6
#
_entry.id   e78fe39fffd42e6eebb80349ad2e06e6
#
_cell.length_a   1.000
_cell.length_b   1.000
_cell.length_c   1.000
_cell.angle_alpha   90.00
_cell.angle_beta   90.00
_cell.angle_gamma   90.00
#
_symmetry.space_group_name_H-M   'P 1'
#
loop_
_entity.id
_entity.type
_entity.pdbx_description
1 polymer ?
#
loop_
_entity_poly.entity_id
_entity_poly.type
_entity_poly.pdbx_seq_one_letter_code
_entity_poly.pdbx_strand_id
1 'polypeptide(L)'
;MDTSRQEFPLPLLITGVAGVTGYNALNYFRTRFPGQVIGIRQQNKWPLTGPDIEPCDAEDKETLQQLFDQYGFRSVLDCAGNCALKSCELDPSLAWRTNVEGIRHLLDVIDGTETRLIHLSIDLVFSGSGSGSHREGDLTDPVTEYGHSMAAAERLILLARPESCILRISLPMGMSYSGHAGAIDWIKWRFEHGRPATLYFDEIRTPSYTDCMNRLYETAFRKNLSGLFHAGGARKLSLYQIAQIVNCTGGYDPELLRGCYRNQAGPMPPRAGNVSLDSSKLELALGHHALASWPRDPTLLPTDRNWHLDPPQSIAGSPDFLAEKLYRNDAIRPMDVF
;
A
#
# COMPACT_ATOMS: atom_id res chain seq x y z
N MET A 1 6.24 10.59 33.44
CA MET A 1 7.39 11.11 32.71
C MET A 1 6.96 11.22 31.27
N ASP A 2 6.80 12.45 30.83
CA ASP A 2 6.38 12.81 29.47
C ASP A 2 7.46 12.34 28.48
N THR A 3 7.18 11.26 27.73
CA THR A 3 8.07 10.85 26.63
C THR A 3 7.87 11.86 25.53
N SER A 4 8.67 12.94 25.62
CA SER A 4 8.82 14.00 24.63
C SER A 4 8.63 13.46 23.23
N ARG A 5 7.73 14.09 22.46
CA ARG A 5 7.55 13.86 21.01
C ARG A 5 8.94 13.90 20.38
N GLN A 6 9.50 12.74 20.06
CA GLN A 6 10.78 12.70 19.37
C GLN A 6 10.65 13.50 18.08
N GLU A 7 11.62 14.36 17.81
CA GLU A 7 11.67 15.16 16.59
C GLU A 7 11.59 14.23 15.37
N PHE A 8 10.81 14.62 14.36
CA PHE A 8 10.69 13.81 13.14
C PHE A 8 12.06 13.84 12.41
N PRO A 9 12.59 12.69 11.97
CA PRO A 9 13.93 12.61 11.40
C PRO A 9 13.95 13.15 9.95
N LEU A 10 14.28 14.41 9.78
CA LEU A 10 14.36 15.11 8.50
C LEU A 10 15.82 15.35 8.08
N PRO A 11 16.13 15.44 6.77
CA PRO A 11 15.22 15.30 5.61
C PRO A 11 14.73 13.86 5.40
N LEU A 12 13.52 13.72 4.77
CA LEU A 12 12.87 12.45 4.45
C LEU A 12 12.97 12.13 2.96
N LEU A 13 13.44 10.95 2.64
CA LEU A 13 13.31 10.35 1.30
C LEU A 13 12.06 9.47 1.24
N ILE A 14 11.25 9.63 0.20
CA ILE A 14 10.14 8.72 -0.12
C ILE A 14 10.40 8.08 -1.47
N THR A 15 10.50 6.76 -1.50
CA THR A 15 10.68 6.04 -2.77
C THR A 15 9.34 5.69 -3.40
N GLY A 16 9.32 5.39 -4.69
CA GLY A 16 8.11 4.90 -5.37
C GLY A 16 6.95 5.88 -5.39
N VAL A 17 7.23 7.21 -5.47
CA VAL A 17 6.17 8.24 -5.39
C VAL A 17 5.20 8.27 -6.58
N ALA A 18 5.43 7.52 -7.64
CA ALA A 18 4.45 7.32 -8.71
C ALA A 18 3.40 6.24 -8.36
N GLY A 19 3.64 5.39 -7.36
CA GLY A 19 2.69 4.44 -6.81
C GLY A 19 1.70 5.08 -5.83
N VAL A 20 0.59 4.41 -5.53
CA VAL A 20 -0.48 4.98 -4.69
C VAL A 20 -0.01 5.34 -3.28
N THR A 21 0.76 4.48 -2.63
CA THR A 21 1.26 4.74 -1.26
C THR A 21 2.26 5.90 -1.25
N GLY A 22 3.27 5.85 -2.11
CA GLY A 22 4.29 6.89 -2.20
C GLY A 22 3.72 8.26 -2.60
N TYR A 23 2.76 8.29 -3.55
CA TYR A 23 2.10 9.53 -3.97
C TYR A 23 1.33 10.22 -2.82
N ASN A 24 0.52 9.44 -2.09
CA ASN A 24 -0.22 9.99 -0.97
C ASN A 24 0.70 10.39 0.20
N ALA A 25 1.75 9.61 0.46
CA ALA A 25 2.76 9.94 1.47
C ALA A 25 3.53 11.22 1.12
N LEU A 26 3.98 11.36 -0.15
CA LEU A 26 4.67 12.57 -0.60
C LEU A 26 3.80 13.82 -0.39
N ASN A 27 2.53 13.77 -0.79
CA ASN A 27 1.60 14.88 -0.61
C ASN A 27 1.37 15.21 0.86
N TYR A 28 1.26 14.20 1.71
CA TYR A 28 1.08 14.36 3.15
C TYR A 28 2.32 14.99 3.81
N PHE A 29 3.51 14.42 3.57
CA PHE A 29 4.72 14.87 4.27
C PHE A 29 5.25 16.20 3.76
N ARG A 30 5.21 16.49 2.45
CA ARG A 30 5.66 17.78 1.92
C ARG A 30 4.81 18.96 2.39
N THR A 31 3.52 18.74 2.68
CA THR A 31 2.65 19.76 3.27
C THR A 31 3.02 20.03 4.72
N ARG A 32 3.47 19.02 5.46
CA ARG A 32 3.85 19.15 6.87
C ARG A 32 5.30 19.62 7.07
N PHE A 33 6.19 19.29 6.16
CA PHE A 33 7.63 19.56 6.21
C PHE A 33 8.14 20.13 4.87
N PRO A 34 7.71 21.36 4.53
CA PRO A 34 8.08 21.97 3.25
C PRO A 34 9.59 22.04 3.04
N GLY A 35 10.05 21.65 1.84
CA GLY A 35 11.47 21.67 1.47
C GLY A 35 12.37 20.63 2.15
N GLN A 36 11.79 19.72 2.96
CA GLN A 36 12.54 18.67 3.67
C GLN A 36 12.09 17.26 3.30
N VAL A 37 11.32 17.10 2.22
CA VAL A 37 10.80 15.81 1.75
C VAL A 37 11.08 15.68 0.27
N ILE A 38 11.87 14.70 -0.10
CA ILE A 38 12.20 14.40 -1.49
C ILE A 38 11.57 13.06 -1.86
N GLY A 39 10.88 13.05 -3.00
CA GLY A 39 10.32 11.83 -3.59
C GLY A 39 11.15 11.34 -4.75
N ILE A 40 11.38 10.03 -4.86
CA ILE A 40 11.99 9.45 -6.06
C ILE A 40 11.03 8.54 -6.82
N ARG A 41 11.13 8.57 -8.15
CA ARG A 41 10.36 7.76 -9.09
C ARG A 41 11.24 7.15 -10.15
N GLN A 42 10.75 6.10 -10.81
CA GLN A 42 11.42 5.55 -11.98
C GLN A 42 11.56 6.61 -13.09
N GLN A 43 12.69 6.61 -13.79
CA GLN A 43 12.99 7.61 -14.83
C GLN A 43 11.99 7.55 -15.99
N ASN A 44 11.76 6.36 -16.54
CA ASN A 44 11.06 6.16 -17.81
C ASN A 44 9.59 5.73 -17.67
N LYS A 45 9.10 5.58 -16.46
CA LYS A 45 7.69 5.25 -16.19
C LYS A 45 7.05 6.34 -15.36
N TRP A 46 5.80 6.68 -15.72
CA TRP A 46 5.00 7.63 -14.96
C TRP A 46 5.71 8.97 -14.77
N PRO A 47 5.64 9.91 -15.73
CA PRO A 47 6.40 11.18 -15.72
C PRO A 47 5.85 12.16 -14.68
N LEU A 48 5.77 11.74 -13.42
CA LEU A 48 5.47 12.62 -12.30
C LEU A 48 6.63 13.59 -12.14
N THR A 49 6.37 14.87 -12.33
CA THR A 49 7.34 15.96 -12.18
C THR A 49 6.85 16.97 -11.17
N GLY A 50 7.75 17.71 -10.59
CA GLY A 50 7.43 18.79 -9.65
C GLY A 50 8.63 19.10 -8.77
N PRO A 51 8.52 20.16 -7.95
CA PRO A 51 9.53 20.42 -6.94
C PRO A 51 9.63 19.20 -6.02
N ASP A 52 10.84 18.90 -5.57
CA ASP A 52 11.12 17.81 -4.63
C ASP A 52 10.83 16.39 -5.18
N ILE A 53 10.84 16.21 -6.53
CA ILE A 53 10.68 14.90 -7.18
C ILE A 53 11.86 14.65 -8.11
N GLU A 54 12.63 13.62 -7.77
CA GLU A 54 13.84 13.23 -8.51
C GLU A 54 13.65 11.91 -9.27
N PRO A 55 14.16 11.79 -10.50
CA PRO A 55 14.20 10.53 -11.21
C PRO A 55 15.35 9.66 -10.66
N CYS A 56 15.03 8.47 -10.15
CA CYS A 56 16.02 7.49 -9.71
C CYS A 56 15.40 6.09 -9.81
N ASP A 57 15.99 5.23 -10.61
CA ASP A 57 15.57 3.83 -10.69
C ASP A 57 16.11 3.03 -9.50
N ALA A 58 15.38 2.01 -9.06
CA ALA A 58 15.78 1.18 -7.92
C ALA A 58 17.13 0.48 -8.14
N GLU A 59 17.48 0.22 -9.42
CA GLU A 59 18.76 -0.41 -9.82
C GLU A 59 19.92 0.59 -9.91
N ASP A 60 19.66 1.91 -9.82
CA ASP A 60 20.67 2.97 -9.96
C ASP A 60 21.22 3.41 -8.59
N LYS A 61 22.14 2.58 -8.05
CA LYS A 61 22.79 2.85 -6.78
C LYS A 61 23.62 4.14 -6.80
N GLU A 62 24.24 4.49 -7.94
CA GLU A 62 25.08 5.67 -8.04
C GLU A 62 24.25 6.96 -7.90
N THR A 63 23.13 7.05 -8.64
CA THR A 63 22.19 8.17 -8.49
C THR A 63 21.62 8.23 -7.09
N LEU A 64 21.25 7.09 -6.50
CA LEU A 64 20.75 7.04 -5.12
C LEU A 64 21.79 7.58 -4.14
N GLN A 65 23.08 7.19 -4.26
CA GLN A 65 24.16 7.69 -3.42
C GLN A 65 24.34 9.22 -3.57
N GLN A 66 24.31 9.74 -4.80
CA GLN A 66 24.41 11.18 -5.05
C GLN A 66 23.27 11.96 -4.37
N LEU A 67 22.06 11.43 -4.39
CA LEU A 67 20.92 12.03 -3.69
C LEU A 67 21.14 12.04 -2.16
N PHE A 68 21.66 10.96 -1.59
CA PHE A 68 22.00 10.92 -0.15
C PHE A 68 23.10 11.94 0.20
N ASP A 69 24.13 12.06 -0.63
CA ASP A 69 25.22 13.04 -0.43
C ASP A 69 24.70 14.49 -0.52
N GLN A 70 23.76 14.74 -1.45
CA GLN A 70 23.17 16.06 -1.68
C GLN A 70 22.22 16.49 -0.57
N TYR A 71 21.32 15.61 -0.15
CA TYR A 71 20.21 15.96 0.76
C TYR A 71 20.45 15.57 2.22
N GLY A 72 21.36 14.65 2.50
CA GLY A 72 21.67 14.18 3.85
C GLY A 72 20.48 13.54 4.56
N PHE A 73 19.76 12.63 3.90
CA PHE A 73 18.54 12.01 4.43
C PHE A 73 18.75 11.33 5.78
N ARG A 74 17.88 11.66 6.73
CA ARG A 74 17.84 11.05 8.07
C ARG A 74 16.73 10.01 8.22
N SER A 75 15.84 9.93 7.23
CA SER A 75 14.82 8.89 7.17
C SER A 75 14.47 8.51 5.74
N VAL A 76 14.03 7.28 5.55
CA VAL A 76 13.51 6.74 4.29
C VAL A 76 12.18 6.05 4.56
N LEU A 77 11.16 6.45 3.81
CA LEU A 77 9.93 5.70 3.64
C LEU A 77 9.99 4.99 2.29
N ASP A 78 10.29 3.71 2.33
CA ASP A 78 10.42 2.92 1.11
C ASP A 78 9.08 2.34 0.68
N CYS A 79 8.50 2.96 -0.35
CA CYS A 79 7.27 2.55 -1.02
C CYS A 79 7.55 1.99 -2.42
N ALA A 80 8.83 1.82 -2.79
CA ALA A 80 9.18 1.27 -4.09
C ALA A 80 8.79 -0.23 -4.16
N GLY A 81 8.41 -0.64 -5.36
CA GLY A 81 8.11 -2.03 -5.64
C GLY A 81 7.34 -2.20 -6.95
N ASN A 82 7.54 -3.32 -7.60
CA ASN A 82 6.75 -3.70 -8.77
C ASN A 82 5.66 -4.66 -8.34
N CYS A 83 4.42 -4.16 -8.23
CA CYS A 83 3.24 -4.92 -7.83
C CYS A 83 2.38 -5.42 -9.01
N ALA A 84 2.85 -5.29 -10.25
CA ALA A 84 2.13 -5.75 -11.44
C ALA A 84 2.21 -7.28 -11.56
N LEU A 85 1.35 -8.02 -10.84
CA LEU A 85 1.41 -9.48 -10.69
C LEU A 85 1.67 -10.20 -12.00
N LYS A 86 0.88 -9.93 -13.05
CA LYS A 86 1.05 -10.60 -14.35
C LYS A 86 2.42 -10.32 -14.98
N SER A 87 2.92 -9.09 -14.86
CA SER A 87 4.24 -8.74 -15.40
C SER A 87 5.36 -9.44 -14.64
N CYS A 88 5.23 -9.54 -13.31
CA CYS A 88 6.19 -10.26 -12.47
C CYS A 88 6.22 -11.76 -12.78
N GLU A 89 5.07 -12.39 -13.05
CA GLU A 89 5.02 -13.81 -13.44
C GLU A 89 5.61 -14.06 -14.82
N LEU A 90 5.41 -13.13 -15.77
CA LEU A 90 5.95 -13.24 -17.13
C LEU A 90 7.45 -12.93 -17.20
N ASP A 91 7.94 -12.07 -16.33
CA ASP A 91 9.35 -11.73 -16.16
C ASP A 91 9.70 -11.65 -14.68
N PRO A 92 10.01 -12.77 -14.02
CA PRO A 92 10.42 -12.77 -12.61
C PRO A 92 11.60 -11.86 -12.31
N SER A 93 12.54 -11.70 -13.26
CA SER A 93 13.71 -10.84 -13.08
C SER A 93 13.33 -9.38 -12.80
N LEU A 94 12.21 -8.91 -13.36
CA LEU A 94 11.69 -7.57 -13.13
C LEU A 94 11.30 -7.35 -11.66
N ALA A 95 10.61 -8.32 -11.03
CA ALA A 95 10.27 -8.25 -9.62
C ALA A 95 11.52 -8.27 -8.74
N TRP A 96 12.46 -9.16 -9.02
CA TRP A 96 13.69 -9.31 -8.25
C TRP A 96 14.58 -8.07 -8.34
N ARG A 97 14.78 -7.50 -9.54
CA ARG A 97 15.57 -6.26 -9.70
C ARG A 97 14.96 -5.12 -8.89
N THR A 98 13.65 -4.88 -9.03
CA THR A 98 13.03 -3.73 -8.36
C THR A 98 12.89 -3.95 -6.85
N ASN A 99 12.38 -5.12 -6.42
CA ASN A 99 11.98 -5.32 -5.03
C ASN A 99 13.15 -5.82 -4.15
N VAL A 100 14.13 -6.54 -4.70
CA VAL A 100 15.23 -7.14 -3.93
C VAL A 100 16.54 -6.39 -4.14
N GLU A 101 16.97 -6.19 -5.40
CA GLU A 101 18.22 -5.47 -5.69
C GLU A 101 18.09 -4.00 -5.30
N GLY A 102 16.92 -3.38 -5.57
CA GLY A 102 16.66 -2.00 -5.14
C GLY A 102 16.78 -1.81 -3.63
N ILE A 103 16.23 -2.74 -2.84
CA ILE A 103 16.42 -2.75 -1.38
C ILE A 103 17.87 -2.96 -0.99
N ARG A 104 18.60 -3.86 -1.66
CA ARG A 104 20.02 -4.07 -1.38
C ARG A 104 20.84 -2.80 -1.61
N HIS A 105 20.60 -2.08 -2.71
CA HIS A 105 21.23 -0.79 -2.98
C HIS A 105 20.92 0.25 -1.92
N LEU A 106 19.65 0.35 -1.50
CA LEU A 106 19.26 1.25 -0.42
C LEU A 106 19.97 0.90 0.90
N LEU A 107 20.01 -0.38 1.27
CA LEU A 107 20.70 -0.84 2.48
C LEU A 107 22.20 -0.53 2.43
N ASP A 108 22.85 -0.74 1.27
CA ASP A 108 24.26 -0.40 1.09
C ASP A 108 24.55 1.11 1.25
N VAL A 109 23.63 1.97 0.70
CA VAL A 109 23.81 3.43 0.77
C VAL A 109 23.62 3.95 2.19
N ILE A 110 22.71 3.34 2.98
CA ILE A 110 22.47 3.76 4.37
C ILE A 110 23.32 2.99 5.39
N ASP A 111 24.20 2.09 4.94
CA ASP A 111 25.09 1.34 5.86
C ASP A 111 25.98 2.28 6.67
N GLY A 112 26.16 1.97 7.95
CA GLY A 112 26.94 2.80 8.88
C GLY A 112 26.32 4.17 9.19
N THR A 113 25.12 4.49 8.72
CA THR A 113 24.41 5.76 9.00
C THR A 113 23.33 5.58 10.08
N GLU A 114 22.88 6.71 10.69
CA GLU A 114 21.75 6.77 11.60
C GLU A 114 20.39 6.93 10.87
N THR A 115 20.37 6.71 9.54
CA THR A 115 19.16 6.87 8.74
C THR A 115 18.10 5.84 9.13
N ARG A 116 16.90 6.30 9.48
CA ARG A 116 15.78 5.43 9.85
C ARG A 116 15.05 4.92 8.61
N LEU A 117 14.83 3.60 8.52
CA LEU A 117 14.14 2.97 7.40
C LEU A 117 12.77 2.43 7.83
N ILE A 118 11.72 2.84 7.13
CA ILE A 118 10.43 2.16 7.10
C ILE A 118 10.24 1.58 5.70
N HIS A 119 10.11 0.25 5.61
CA HIS A 119 9.86 -0.47 4.36
C HIS A 119 8.43 -0.99 4.31
N LEU A 120 7.74 -0.76 3.19
CA LEU A 120 6.40 -1.29 2.97
C LEU A 120 6.48 -2.65 2.28
N SER A 121 6.11 -3.69 3.01
CA SER A 121 5.85 -5.03 2.46
C SER A 121 4.35 -5.22 2.23
N ILE A 122 3.92 -6.43 1.91
CA ILE A 122 2.56 -6.73 1.44
C ILE A 122 2.02 -8.02 2.07
N ASP A 123 0.69 -8.14 2.14
CA ASP A 123 0.00 -9.35 2.57
C ASP A 123 0.19 -10.55 1.62
N LEU A 124 0.57 -10.32 0.35
CA LEU A 124 0.84 -11.38 -0.63
C LEU A 124 2.13 -12.19 -0.36
N VAL A 125 2.85 -11.92 0.74
CA VAL A 125 3.88 -12.82 1.27
C VAL A 125 3.26 -14.11 1.83
N PHE A 126 1.93 -14.17 1.94
CA PHE A 126 1.16 -15.35 2.32
C PHE A 126 0.41 -15.93 1.12
N SER A 127 0.24 -17.26 1.12
CA SER A 127 -0.58 -17.97 0.11
C SER A 127 -2.08 -17.74 0.31
N GLY A 128 -2.47 -17.52 1.57
CA GLY A 128 -3.87 -17.47 1.97
C GLY A 128 -4.60 -18.79 1.84
N SER A 129 -3.89 -19.93 1.91
CA SER A 129 -4.48 -21.28 1.88
C SER A 129 -5.28 -21.62 3.14
N GLY A 130 -5.06 -20.89 4.24
CA GLY A 130 -5.73 -21.04 5.53
C GLY A 130 -6.92 -20.12 5.74
N SER A 131 -7.28 -19.91 7.02
CA SER A 131 -8.41 -19.07 7.44
C SER A 131 -8.11 -17.55 7.42
N GLY A 132 -6.88 -17.15 7.08
CA GLY A 132 -6.42 -15.77 7.15
C GLY A 132 -6.16 -15.29 8.58
N SER A 133 -6.23 -13.97 8.82
CA SER A 133 -5.80 -13.35 10.07
C SER A 133 -4.35 -13.68 10.42
N HIS A 134 -3.49 -13.61 9.40
CA HIS A 134 -2.06 -13.89 9.58
C HIS A 134 -1.44 -12.96 10.61
N ARG A 135 -0.53 -13.52 11.41
CA ARG A 135 0.28 -12.80 12.39
C ARG A 135 1.72 -12.71 11.92
N GLU A 136 2.49 -11.78 12.50
CA GLU A 136 3.87 -11.52 12.10
C GLU A 136 4.80 -12.73 12.28
N GLY A 137 4.46 -13.64 13.19
CA GLY A 137 5.21 -14.89 13.42
C GLY A 137 4.85 -16.02 12.48
N ASP A 138 3.84 -15.88 11.64
CA ASP A 138 3.47 -16.92 10.69
C ASP A 138 4.52 -17.01 9.57
N LEU A 139 4.77 -18.24 9.11
CA LEU A 139 5.68 -18.47 8.00
C LEU A 139 5.10 -17.89 6.71
N THR A 140 5.95 -17.20 5.96
CA THR A 140 5.61 -16.72 4.62
C THR A 140 5.64 -17.87 3.63
N ASP A 141 4.60 -17.98 2.81
CA ASP A 141 4.40 -19.04 1.81
C ASP A 141 3.79 -18.46 0.51
N PRO A 142 4.40 -17.42 -0.08
CA PRO A 142 3.83 -16.72 -1.23
C PRO A 142 3.59 -17.64 -2.43
N VAL A 143 2.57 -17.31 -3.22
CA VAL A 143 2.23 -18.04 -4.46
C VAL A 143 2.56 -17.28 -5.73
N THR A 144 3.02 -16.03 -5.61
CA THR A 144 3.36 -15.15 -6.74
C THR A 144 4.82 -14.74 -6.69
N GLU A 145 5.43 -14.48 -7.85
CA GLU A 145 6.81 -13.96 -7.93
C GLU A 145 6.94 -12.61 -7.19
N TYR A 146 5.91 -11.78 -7.27
CA TYR A 146 5.85 -10.56 -6.46
C TYR A 146 5.94 -10.86 -4.96
N GLY A 147 5.13 -11.78 -4.45
CA GLY A 147 5.15 -12.17 -3.04
C GLY A 147 6.50 -12.79 -2.62
N HIS A 148 7.10 -13.62 -3.47
CA HIS A 148 8.43 -14.20 -3.23
C HIS A 148 9.50 -13.12 -3.10
N SER A 149 9.52 -12.15 -4.03
CA SER A 149 10.49 -11.04 -3.99
C SER A 149 10.32 -10.15 -2.76
N MET A 150 9.07 -9.85 -2.37
CA MET A 150 8.80 -9.07 -1.15
C MET A 150 9.24 -9.80 0.13
N ALA A 151 8.96 -11.10 0.25
CA ALA A 151 9.43 -11.89 1.38
C ALA A 151 10.97 -12.01 1.43
N ALA A 152 11.65 -11.98 0.28
CA ALA A 152 13.11 -11.92 0.22
C ALA A 152 13.64 -10.55 0.68
N ALA A 153 13.02 -9.45 0.26
CA ALA A 153 13.35 -8.10 0.70
C ALA A 153 13.22 -7.93 2.22
N GLU A 154 12.14 -8.43 2.82
CA GLU A 154 11.97 -8.43 4.28
C GLU A 154 13.14 -9.11 5.00
N ARG A 155 13.55 -10.29 4.51
CA ARG A 155 14.68 -11.04 5.11
C ARG A 155 15.99 -10.27 5.00
N LEU A 156 16.27 -9.63 3.85
CA LEU A 156 17.45 -8.80 3.67
C LEU A 156 17.48 -7.64 4.68
N ILE A 157 16.38 -6.92 4.84
CA ILE A 157 16.28 -5.80 5.77
C ILE A 157 16.49 -6.27 7.20
N LEU A 158 15.79 -7.32 7.64
CA LEU A 158 15.90 -7.82 9.02
C LEU A 158 17.30 -8.34 9.37
N LEU A 159 18.03 -8.85 8.37
CA LEU A 159 19.41 -9.32 8.56
C LEU A 159 20.43 -8.16 8.58
N ALA A 160 20.27 -7.18 7.68
CA ALA A 160 21.22 -6.09 7.53
C ALA A 160 20.96 -4.94 8.53
N ARG A 161 19.69 -4.64 8.82
CA ARG A 161 19.26 -3.52 9.68
C ARG A 161 18.05 -3.91 10.56
N PRO A 162 18.25 -4.72 11.60
CA PRO A 162 17.16 -5.22 12.46
C PRO A 162 16.38 -4.09 13.18
N GLU A 163 16.96 -2.89 13.29
CA GLU A 163 16.31 -1.70 13.82
C GLU A 163 15.33 -1.04 12.85
N SER A 164 15.28 -1.47 11.58
CA SER A 164 14.30 -0.97 10.60
C SER A 164 12.88 -1.38 10.97
N CYS A 165 11.90 -0.62 10.48
CA CYS A 165 10.49 -0.97 10.59
C CYS A 165 10.00 -1.55 9.26
N ILE A 166 9.41 -2.73 9.27
CA ILE A 166 8.74 -3.32 8.13
C ILE A 166 7.24 -3.32 8.41
N LEU A 167 6.46 -2.74 7.50
CA LEU A 167 5.00 -2.71 7.56
C LEU A 167 4.43 -3.58 6.44
N ARG A 168 3.91 -4.76 6.75
CA ARG A 168 3.12 -5.54 5.79
C ARG A 168 1.76 -4.88 5.67
N ILE A 169 1.52 -4.23 4.54
CA ILE A 169 0.24 -3.59 4.24
C ILE A 169 -0.66 -4.53 3.44
N SER A 170 -1.95 -4.18 3.34
CA SER A 170 -2.87 -4.81 2.40
C SER A 170 -3.16 -3.84 1.25
N LEU A 171 -4.41 -3.77 0.77
CA LEU A 171 -4.78 -2.89 -0.32
C LEU A 171 -4.83 -1.42 0.13
N PRO A 172 -3.94 -0.54 -0.34
CA PRO A 172 -3.98 0.88 -0.02
C PRO A 172 -5.07 1.59 -0.84
N MET A 173 -6.07 2.12 -0.15
CA MET A 173 -7.18 2.85 -0.75
C MET A 173 -6.88 4.35 -0.72
N GLY A 174 -6.50 4.88 -1.86
CA GLY A 174 -6.15 6.28 -2.06
C GLY A 174 -6.05 6.63 -3.52
N MET A 175 -5.91 7.92 -3.82
CA MET A 175 -5.73 8.39 -5.18
C MET A 175 -4.38 7.95 -5.74
N SER A 176 -4.33 7.50 -6.98
CA SER A 176 -3.08 7.31 -7.70
C SER A 176 -2.83 8.47 -8.67
N TYR A 177 -1.57 8.80 -8.88
CA TYR A 177 -1.18 9.83 -9.84
C TYR A 177 -1.65 9.53 -11.27
N SER A 178 -1.50 8.27 -11.68
CA SER A 178 -1.75 7.84 -13.07
C SER A 178 -3.17 7.38 -13.34
N GLY A 179 -4.00 7.16 -12.31
CA GLY A 179 -5.28 6.46 -12.43
C GLY A 179 -5.16 4.95 -12.73
N HIS A 180 -3.94 4.38 -12.61
CA HIS A 180 -3.68 2.97 -12.93
C HIS A 180 -2.91 2.22 -11.85
N ALA A 181 -2.34 2.92 -10.86
CA ALA A 181 -1.51 2.33 -9.81
C ALA A 181 -2.28 2.02 -8.52
N GLY A 182 -3.51 2.50 -8.39
CA GLY A 182 -4.35 2.29 -7.21
C GLY A 182 -4.99 0.92 -7.15
N ALA A 183 -5.29 0.44 -5.94
CA ALA A 183 -5.83 -0.89 -5.68
C ALA A 183 -7.14 -1.19 -6.43
N ILE A 184 -7.97 -0.17 -6.65
CA ILE A 184 -9.28 -0.29 -7.35
C ILE A 184 -9.29 0.39 -8.72
N ASP A 185 -8.19 1.00 -9.16
CA ASP A 185 -8.15 1.75 -10.42
C ASP A 185 -8.49 0.88 -11.64
N TRP A 186 -7.98 -0.37 -11.66
CA TRP A 186 -8.31 -1.30 -12.74
C TRP A 186 -9.81 -1.63 -12.79
N ILE A 187 -10.44 -1.83 -11.64
CA ILE A 187 -11.88 -2.13 -11.52
C ILE A 187 -12.68 -0.93 -12.02
N LYS A 188 -12.37 0.25 -11.49
CA LYS A 188 -12.98 1.53 -11.86
C LYS A 188 -12.87 1.78 -13.37
N TRP A 189 -11.66 1.69 -13.92
CA TRP A 189 -11.42 1.89 -15.35
C TRP A 189 -12.28 0.96 -16.22
N ARG A 190 -12.42 -0.33 -15.85
CA ARG A 190 -13.27 -1.25 -16.61
C ARG A 190 -14.73 -0.81 -16.62
N PHE A 191 -15.27 -0.47 -15.48
CA PHE A 191 -16.65 -0.01 -15.38
C PHE A 191 -16.89 1.30 -16.15
N GLU A 192 -15.99 2.28 -16.04
CA GLU A 192 -16.04 3.54 -16.77
C GLU A 192 -16.06 3.36 -18.30
N HIS A 193 -15.46 2.26 -18.79
CA HIS A 193 -15.41 1.95 -20.21
C HIS A 193 -16.43 0.88 -20.66
N GLY A 194 -17.45 0.61 -19.84
CA GLY A 194 -18.49 -0.38 -20.14
C GLY A 194 -17.94 -1.80 -20.29
N ARG A 195 -16.82 -2.12 -19.64
CA ARG A 195 -16.16 -3.43 -19.71
C ARG A 195 -16.43 -4.25 -18.46
N PRO A 196 -16.76 -5.55 -18.56
CA PRO A 196 -16.99 -6.38 -17.40
C PRO A 196 -15.70 -6.56 -16.60
N ALA A 197 -15.80 -6.52 -15.26
CA ALA A 197 -14.76 -6.86 -14.33
C ALA A 197 -15.12 -8.16 -13.60
N THR A 198 -14.23 -9.17 -13.67
CA THR A 198 -14.40 -10.44 -12.95
C THR A 198 -13.51 -10.45 -11.71
N LEU A 199 -14.11 -10.59 -10.53
CA LEU A 199 -13.42 -10.56 -9.25
C LEU A 199 -13.73 -11.85 -8.44
N TYR A 200 -12.90 -12.10 -7.41
CA TYR A 200 -12.88 -13.37 -6.71
C TYR A 200 -13.65 -13.34 -5.40
N PHE A 201 -14.48 -14.37 -5.17
CA PHE A 201 -15.22 -14.55 -3.91
C PHE A 201 -14.32 -14.96 -2.75
N ASP A 202 -13.20 -15.58 -3.02
CA ASP A 202 -12.31 -16.24 -2.07
C ASP A 202 -10.86 -15.68 -2.05
N GLU A 203 -10.61 -14.55 -2.67
CA GLU A 203 -9.42 -13.73 -2.44
C GLU A 203 -9.79 -12.63 -1.43
N ILE A 204 -9.35 -12.80 -0.17
CA ILE A 204 -9.73 -11.95 0.96
C ILE A 204 -8.56 -11.05 1.36
N ARG A 205 -8.85 -9.76 1.53
CA ARG A 205 -7.88 -8.71 1.88
C ARG A 205 -8.38 -7.89 3.07
N THR A 206 -7.48 -7.06 3.62
CA THR A 206 -7.76 -6.10 4.70
C THR A 206 -7.41 -4.67 4.26
N PRO A 207 -8.24 -4.04 3.39
CA PRO A 207 -7.94 -2.72 2.82
C PRO A 207 -7.84 -1.62 3.87
N SER A 208 -7.01 -0.61 3.59
CA SER A 208 -6.76 0.53 4.48
C SER A 208 -6.74 1.85 3.70
N TYR A 209 -7.25 2.93 4.30
CA TYR A 209 -7.12 4.27 3.74
C TYR A 209 -5.66 4.75 3.77
N THR A 210 -5.20 5.36 2.69
CA THR A 210 -3.87 5.98 2.64
C THR A 210 -3.70 7.12 3.65
N ASP A 211 -4.77 7.83 3.99
CA ASP A 211 -4.76 8.85 5.04
C ASP A 211 -4.37 8.28 6.41
N CYS A 212 -4.94 7.11 6.77
CA CYS A 212 -4.58 6.41 8.00
C CYS A 212 -3.12 5.92 7.94
N MET A 213 -2.72 5.38 6.78
CA MET A 213 -1.35 4.88 6.57
C MET A 213 -0.31 6.00 6.71
N ASN A 214 -0.57 7.19 6.17
CA ASN A 214 0.34 8.33 6.29
C ASN A 214 0.56 8.76 7.76
N ARG A 215 -0.52 8.77 8.56
CA ARG A 215 -0.42 9.02 10.01
C ARG A 215 0.33 7.91 10.74
N LEU A 216 0.12 6.67 10.31
CA LEU A 216 0.88 5.53 10.84
C LEU A 216 2.37 5.70 10.56
N TYR A 217 2.77 6.05 9.34
CA TYR A 217 4.18 6.27 8.98
C TYR A 217 4.81 7.38 9.83
N GLU A 218 4.12 8.52 9.98
CA GLU A 218 4.59 9.60 10.83
C GLU A 218 4.78 9.13 12.28
N THR A 219 3.81 8.40 12.82
CA THR A 219 3.88 7.88 14.19
C THR A 219 5.00 6.86 14.35
N ALA A 220 5.19 5.98 13.35
CA ALA A 220 6.26 4.98 13.36
C ALA A 220 7.64 5.63 13.37
N PHE A 221 7.87 6.69 12.59
CA PHE A 221 9.11 7.46 12.64
C PHE A 221 9.29 8.16 13.98
N ARG A 222 8.27 8.84 14.51
CA ARG A 222 8.35 9.55 15.80
C ARG A 222 8.56 8.63 17.00
N LYS A 223 7.99 7.43 16.97
CA LYS A 223 8.16 6.41 18.02
C LYS A 223 9.40 5.53 17.81
N ASN A 224 10.11 5.69 16.71
CA ASN A 224 11.22 4.83 16.31
C ASN A 224 10.85 3.34 16.35
N LEU A 225 9.69 3.00 15.75
CA LEU A 225 9.27 1.61 15.68
C LEU A 225 10.30 0.77 14.91
N SER A 226 10.59 -0.41 15.42
CA SER A 226 11.52 -1.37 14.81
C SER A 226 10.94 -2.77 14.78
N GLY A 227 11.34 -3.53 13.76
CA GLY A 227 10.86 -4.89 13.51
C GLY A 227 9.68 -4.96 12.55
N LEU A 228 9.06 -6.12 12.46
CA LEU A 228 7.98 -6.44 11.54
C LEU A 228 6.61 -6.22 12.20
N PHE A 229 5.72 -5.52 11.50
CA PHE A 229 4.33 -5.30 11.91
C PHE A 229 3.37 -5.53 10.75
N HIS A 230 2.18 -6.03 11.06
CA HIS A 230 1.06 -6.02 10.12
C HIS A 230 0.30 -4.71 10.22
N ALA A 231 0.00 -4.11 9.05
CA ALA A 231 -0.71 -2.86 8.90
C ALA A 231 -1.90 -3.00 7.94
N GLY A 232 -2.69 -4.05 8.11
CA GLY A 232 -3.96 -4.27 7.44
C GLY A 232 -5.09 -3.55 8.15
N GLY A 233 -6.12 -3.13 7.39
CA GLY A 233 -7.34 -2.55 7.96
C GLY A 233 -8.12 -3.57 8.79
N ALA A 234 -9.02 -3.08 9.65
CA ALA A 234 -9.79 -3.91 10.57
C ALA A 234 -10.83 -4.82 9.89
N ARG A 235 -11.15 -4.57 8.62
CA ARG A 235 -12.21 -5.27 7.91
C ARG A 235 -11.67 -6.20 6.84
N LYS A 236 -12.15 -7.45 6.84
CA LYS A 236 -11.87 -8.45 5.81
C LYS A 236 -12.91 -8.36 4.72
N LEU A 237 -12.48 -8.21 3.48
CA LEU A 237 -13.35 -8.15 2.30
C LEU A 237 -12.77 -9.00 1.18
N SER A 238 -13.63 -9.71 0.46
CA SER A 238 -13.23 -10.33 -0.79
C SER A 238 -13.01 -9.28 -1.89
N LEU A 239 -12.21 -9.58 -2.89
CA LEU A 239 -12.08 -8.70 -4.06
C LEU A 239 -13.42 -8.45 -4.74
N TYR A 240 -14.32 -9.45 -4.71
CA TYR A 240 -15.68 -9.29 -5.23
C TYR A 240 -16.48 -8.26 -4.42
N GLN A 241 -16.44 -8.33 -3.08
CA GLN A 241 -17.12 -7.35 -2.22
C GLN A 241 -16.54 -5.94 -2.41
N ILE A 242 -15.21 -5.81 -2.55
CA ILE A 242 -14.57 -4.54 -2.90
C ILE A 242 -15.11 -3.99 -4.22
N ALA A 243 -15.26 -4.84 -5.23
CA ALA A 243 -15.79 -4.44 -6.53
C ALA A 243 -17.29 -4.08 -6.48
N GLN A 244 -18.11 -4.73 -5.65
CA GLN A 244 -19.48 -4.34 -5.38
C GLN A 244 -19.57 -2.92 -4.82
N ILE A 245 -18.71 -2.62 -3.82
CA ILE A 245 -18.62 -1.28 -3.22
C ILE A 245 -18.21 -0.24 -4.27
N VAL A 246 -17.19 -0.54 -5.09
CA VAL A 246 -16.74 0.36 -6.16
C VAL A 246 -17.84 0.58 -7.19
N ASN A 247 -18.55 -0.47 -7.59
CA ASN A 247 -19.63 -0.40 -8.55
C ASN A 247 -20.75 0.54 -8.06
N CYS A 248 -21.26 0.30 -6.87
CA CYS A 248 -22.35 1.10 -6.28
C CYS A 248 -21.93 2.55 -6.02
N THR A 249 -20.75 2.76 -5.39
CA THR A 249 -20.30 4.12 -5.06
C THR A 249 -19.94 4.95 -6.28
N GLY A 250 -19.50 4.30 -7.35
CA GLY A 250 -19.22 4.96 -8.63
C GLY A 250 -20.46 5.19 -9.51
N GLY A 251 -21.61 4.58 -9.19
CA GLY A 251 -22.82 4.65 -10.00
C GLY A 251 -22.67 3.92 -11.33
N TYR A 252 -21.91 2.82 -11.36
CA TYR A 252 -21.67 2.07 -12.59
C TYR A 252 -22.77 1.03 -12.86
N ASP A 253 -22.86 0.56 -14.12
CA ASP A 253 -23.75 -0.52 -14.50
C ASP A 253 -23.45 -1.79 -13.69
N PRO A 254 -24.39 -2.29 -12.87
CA PRO A 254 -24.18 -3.46 -12.03
C PRO A 254 -23.93 -4.75 -12.83
N GLU A 255 -24.45 -4.85 -14.06
CA GLU A 255 -24.26 -6.01 -14.94
C GLU A 255 -22.80 -6.18 -15.41
N LEU A 256 -21.96 -5.17 -15.21
CA LEU A 256 -20.54 -5.23 -15.54
C LEU A 256 -19.72 -5.96 -14.46
N LEU A 257 -20.26 -6.20 -13.26
CA LEU A 257 -19.56 -6.96 -12.23
C LEU A 257 -19.84 -8.44 -12.33
N ARG A 258 -18.78 -9.24 -12.44
CA ARG A 258 -18.84 -10.71 -12.47
C ARG A 258 -18.02 -11.28 -11.33
N GLY A 259 -18.51 -12.36 -10.73
CA GLY A 259 -17.83 -13.07 -9.66
C GLY A 259 -17.46 -14.49 -10.05
N CYS A 260 -16.31 -14.97 -9.57
CA CYS A 260 -15.92 -16.38 -9.67
C CYS A 260 -15.06 -16.77 -8.46
N TYR A 261 -14.86 -18.08 -8.28
CA TYR A 261 -13.82 -18.59 -7.39
C TYR A 261 -12.46 -18.57 -8.09
N ARG A 262 -11.37 -18.44 -7.34
CA ARG A 262 -9.99 -18.39 -7.87
C ARG A 262 -9.65 -19.63 -8.73
N ASN A 263 -10.13 -20.81 -8.34
CA ASN A 263 -9.92 -22.05 -9.10
C ASN A 263 -10.66 -22.12 -10.45
N GLN A 264 -11.57 -21.19 -10.69
CA GLN A 264 -12.29 -21.04 -11.98
C GLN A 264 -11.60 -20.02 -12.90
N ALA A 265 -10.63 -19.28 -12.37
CA ALA A 265 -9.82 -18.35 -13.15
C ALA A 265 -8.70 -19.10 -13.90
N GLY A 266 -8.16 -18.46 -14.93
CA GLY A 266 -6.96 -18.99 -15.59
C GLY A 266 -5.75 -19.05 -14.63
N PRO A 267 -4.72 -19.85 -14.96
CA PRO A 267 -3.59 -20.09 -14.06
C PRO A 267 -2.64 -18.88 -13.90
N MET A 268 -2.79 -17.84 -14.70
CA MET A 268 -1.86 -16.71 -14.75
C MET A 268 -2.55 -15.37 -14.57
N PRO A 269 -2.12 -14.53 -13.61
CA PRO A 269 -1.17 -14.86 -12.53
C PRO A 269 -1.81 -15.79 -11.47
N PRO A 270 -1.02 -16.54 -10.70
CA PRO A 270 -1.49 -17.26 -9.52
C PRO A 270 -2.21 -16.32 -8.55
N ARG A 271 -3.20 -16.83 -7.83
CA ARG A 271 -4.01 -16.01 -6.92
C ARG A 271 -3.90 -16.49 -5.49
N ALA A 272 -3.54 -15.58 -4.60
CA ALA A 272 -3.58 -15.82 -3.16
C ALA A 272 -5.04 -15.95 -2.67
N GLY A 273 -5.22 -16.65 -1.56
CA GLY A 273 -6.53 -16.85 -0.94
C GLY A 273 -6.87 -15.79 0.11
N ASN A 274 -7.09 -16.26 1.33
CA ASN A 274 -7.36 -15.37 2.45
C ASN A 274 -6.04 -14.88 3.08
N VAL A 275 -5.53 -13.77 2.60
CA VAL A 275 -4.30 -13.13 3.11
C VAL A 275 -4.59 -11.99 4.10
N SER A 276 -5.75 -12.01 4.72
CA SER A 276 -6.10 -11.01 5.74
C SER A 276 -5.09 -10.99 6.89
N LEU A 277 -4.76 -9.81 7.35
CA LEU A 277 -3.74 -9.55 8.38
C LEU A 277 -4.39 -9.31 9.75
N ASP A 278 -3.77 -9.80 10.81
CA ASP A 278 -4.04 -9.41 12.21
C ASP A 278 -3.04 -8.30 12.58
N SER A 279 -3.55 -7.08 12.82
CA SER A 279 -2.74 -5.91 13.14
C SER A 279 -2.62 -5.63 14.65
N SER A 280 -3.01 -6.56 15.50
CA SER A 280 -3.04 -6.38 16.96
C SER A 280 -1.68 -6.03 17.57
N LYS A 281 -0.59 -6.57 17.02
CA LYS A 281 0.77 -6.23 17.45
C LYS A 281 1.10 -4.76 17.21
N LEU A 282 0.72 -4.23 16.06
CA LEU A 282 0.89 -2.82 15.73
C LEU A 282 0.07 -1.93 16.67
N GLU A 283 -1.20 -2.27 16.89
CA GLU A 283 -2.10 -1.52 17.78
C GLU A 283 -1.58 -1.48 19.21
N LEU A 284 -1.04 -2.61 19.70
CA LEU A 284 -0.40 -2.68 21.02
C LEU A 284 0.83 -1.76 21.10
N ALA A 285 1.69 -1.76 20.07
CA ALA A 285 2.88 -0.92 20.03
C ALA A 285 2.55 0.58 19.95
N LEU A 286 1.45 0.93 19.29
CA LEU A 286 0.98 2.31 19.18
C LEU A 286 0.17 2.77 20.39
N GLY A 287 -0.53 1.86 21.05
CA GLY A 287 -1.47 2.15 22.14
C GLY A 287 -2.86 2.60 21.65
N HIS A 288 -3.15 2.47 20.37
CA HIS A 288 -4.44 2.81 19.76
C HIS A 288 -4.62 2.13 18.39
N HIS A 289 -5.87 2.09 17.90
CA HIS A 289 -6.16 1.65 16.54
C HIS A 289 -5.70 2.70 15.52
N ALA A 290 -4.70 2.36 14.71
CA ALA A 290 -4.14 3.28 13.72
C ALA A 290 -4.92 3.30 12.40
N LEU A 291 -5.57 2.19 12.05
CA LEU A 291 -6.18 1.99 10.74
C LEU A 291 -7.70 1.85 10.87
N ALA A 292 -8.42 2.80 10.29
CA ALA A 292 -9.88 2.76 10.24
C ALA A 292 -10.36 1.62 9.32
N SER A 293 -11.57 1.10 9.61
CA SER A 293 -12.23 0.15 8.72
C SER A 293 -12.50 0.77 7.36
N TRP A 294 -12.23 0.04 6.29
CA TRP A 294 -12.56 0.43 4.92
C TRP A 294 -13.68 -0.46 4.34
N PRO A 295 -14.73 0.10 3.70
CA PRO A 295 -15.12 1.50 3.80
C PRO A 295 -15.52 1.84 5.25
N ARG A 296 -15.40 3.11 5.62
CA ARG A 296 -15.78 3.55 6.97
C ARG A 296 -17.28 3.48 7.20
N ASP A 297 -18.04 3.90 6.19
CA ASP A 297 -19.49 3.87 6.20
C ASP A 297 -19.99 2.42 6.12
N PRO A 298 -20.64 1.88 7.17
CA PRO A 298 -21.13 0.51 7.17
C PRO A 298 -22.29 0.29 6.19
N THR A 299 -23.00 1.34 5.73
CA THR A 299 -24.08 1.21 4.77
C THR A 299 -23.58 0.81 3.37
N LEU A 300 -22.27 0.99 3.12
CA LEU A 300 -21.62 0.59 1.88
C LEU A 300 -21.17 -0.88 1.87
N LEU A 301 -21.50 -1.66 2.92
CA LEU A 301 -21.08 -3.05 2.99
C LEU A 301 -22.07 -3.97 2.28
N PRO A 302 -21.57 -4.80 1.34
CA PRO A 302 -22.39 -5.80 0.71
C PRO A 302 -22.93 -6.83 1.72
N THR A 303 -24.22 -7.09 1.69
CA THR A 303 -24.89 -8.09 2.53
C THR A 303 -24.89 -9.48 1.87
N ASP A 304 -24.82 -9.53 0.55
CA ASP A 304 -24.81 -10.75 -0.25
C ASP A 304 -24.16 -10.53 -1.62
N ARG A 305 -24.16 -11.57 -2.46
CA ARG A 305 -23.53 -11.52 -3.80
C ARG A 305 -24.25 -10.65 -4.81
N ASN A 306 -25.50 -10.32 -4.56
CA ASN A 306 -26.34 -9.55 -5.47
C ASN A 306 -26.58 -8.11 -5.00
N TRP A 307 -26.01 -7.74 -3.85
CA TRP A 307 -26.20 -6.43 -3.22
C TRP A 307 -26.03 -5.23 -4.19
N HIS A 308 -25.10 -5.31 -5.13
CA HIS A 308 -24.84 -4.25 -6.11
C HIS A 308 -25.94 -4.11 -7.18
N LEU A 309 -26.84 -5.10 -7.32
CA LEU A 309 -27.96 -5.04 -8.25
C LEU A 309 -29.12 -4.22 -7.68
N ASP A 310 -29.26 -4.15 -6.36
CA ASP A 310 -30.29 -3.39 -5.67
C ASP A 310 -29.68 -2.71 -4.42
N PRO A 311 -28.80 -1.71 -4.63
CA PRO A 311 -28.12 -1.05 -3.51
C PRO A 311 -29.09 -0.15 -2.73
N PRO A 312 -28.79 0.16 -1.45
CA PRO A 312 -29.59 1.08 -0.66
C PRO A 312 -29.80 2.41 -1.38
N GLN A 313 -31.01 2.94 -1.34
CA GLN A 313 -31.37 4.23 -2.00
C GLN A 313 -30.56 5.43 -1.51
N SER A 314 -29.91 5.32 -0.34
CA SER A 314 -29.02 6.33 0.21
C SER A 314 -27.70 6.46 -0.54
N ILE A 315 -27.35 5.49 -1.42
CA ILE A 315 -26.11 5.50 -2.21
C ILE A 315 -26.39 6.21 -3.53
N ALA A 316 -26.10 7.51 -3.57
CA ALA A 316 -26.13 8.29 -4.81
C ALA A 316 -24.77 8.13 -5.53
N GLY A 317 -24.59 7.00 -6.21
CA GLY A 317 -23.31 6.66 -6.85
C GLY A 317 -22.85 7.70 -7.87
N SER A 318 -21.60 8.15 -7.73
CA SER A 318 -20.92 9.03 -8.68
C SER A 318 -19.41 8.94 -8.49
N PRO A 319 -18.57 9.37 -9.47
CA PRO A 319 -17.12 9.44 -9.30
C PRO A 319 -16.69 10.26 -8.09
N ASP A 320 -17.37 11.38 -7.79
CA ASP A 320 -17.05 12.22 -6.64
C ASP A 320 -17.42 11.53 -5.32
N PHE A 321 -18.60 10.89 -5.26
CA PHE A 321 -19.02 10.11 -4.10
C PHE A 321 -18.05 8.93 -3.84
N LEU A 322 -17.64 8.22 -4.91
CA LEU A 322 -16.62 7.18 -4.81
C LEU A 322 -15.33 7.73 -4.20
N ALA A 323 -14.80 8.84 -4.73
CA ALA A 323 -13.57 9.44 -4.26
C ALA A 323 -13.66 9.87 -2.80
N GLU A 324 -14.78 10.49 -2.41
CA GLU A 324 -15.04 10.91 -1.03
C GLU A 324 -15.07 9.71 -0.08
N LYS A 325 -15.81 8.66 -0.41
CA LYS A 325 -16.05 7.53 0.50
C LYS A 325 -14.94 6.48 0.52
N LEU A 326 -14.24 6.29 -0.60
CA LEU A 326 -13.28 5.21 -0.75
C LEU A 326 -11.81 5.62 -0.65
N TYR A 327 -11.47 6.89 -0.92
CA TYR A 327 -10.10 7.38 -0.87
C TYR A 327 -9.79 8.25 0.34
N ARG A 328 -10.82 8.73 1.05
CA ARG A 328 -10.66 9.60 2.23
C ARG A 328 -11.34 9.02 3.45
N ASN A 329 -10.69 9.16 4.57
CA ASN A 329 -11.29 8.89 5.87
C ASN A 329 -11.87 10.19 6.43
N ASP A 330 -13.19 10.38 6.39
CA ASP A 330 -13.91 11.58 6.84
C ASP A 330 -13.62 11.96 8.30
N ALA A 331 -13.14 11.02 9.13
CA ALA A 331 -12.73 11.32 10.51
C ALA A 331 -11.40 12.07 10.58
N ILE A 332 -10.64 12.05 9.50
CA ILE A 332 -9.39 12.77 9.39
C ILE A 332 -9.72 14.13 8.79
N ARG A 333 -10.02 15.12 9.64
CA ARG A 333 -10.20 16.50 9.17
C ARG A 333 -8.94 16.95 8.44
N PRO A 334 -9.05 17.73 7.34
CA PRO A 334 -7.89 18.28 6.62
C PRO A 334 -7.02 19.22 7.48
N MET A 335 -7.45 19.55 8.67
CA MET A 335 -6.89 20.55 9.54
C MET A 335 -6.67 20.05 10.97
N ASP A 336 -5.66 19.23 11.15
CA ASP A 336 -4.81 19.36 12.35
C ASP A 336 -3.43 19.81 11.86
N VAL A 337 -3.44 20.92 11.11
CA VAL A 337 -2.26 21.71 10.79
C VAL A 337 -2.15 22.75 11.90
N PHE A 338 -1.45 22.37 12.96
CA PHE A 338 -0.83 23.30 13.90
C PHE A 338 0.59 22.83 14.20
#